data_37ba65001cf6e70ca84491a92a989b7b
#
_entry.id   37ba65001cf6e70ca84491a92a989b7b
#
_cell.length_a   1.000
_cell.length_b   1.000
_cell.length_c   1.000
_cell.angle_alpha   90.00
_cell.angle_beta   90.00
_cell.angle_gamma   90.00
#
_symmetry.space_group_name_H-M   'P 1'
#
loop_
_entity.id
_entity.type
_entity.pdbx_description
1 polymer ?
#
loop_
_entity_poly.entity_id
_entity_poly.type
_entity_poly.pdbx_seq_one_letter_code
_entity_poly.pdbx_strand_id
1 'polypeptide(L)'
;MANLRTNFLGVEIKNPVGVTSCDFGGNTRLAKRVIDKGIGWLVGKTVHKIDGPHRWPRPYFYSLKKFGPELRDSWTCSQMFHNMPYEQWLETEGPATLKLCRENDCLFIPSVSGIGTDPDTWIPFCKDMENMGCDMIELDTGGPHATFGAVAAHKDVGAPLAMDPDTAYKVTKACVDAVKIPIIFKMTPQCVNMAALALAVERAGAAGISANNAFYGTWIDHETASFYGGPFSCGGLMGRAWQLFSLAKVLEITATVKIPVIGIGGIFTWDDCVRYMMGGCHVTGLCSALYSRGVGVLKDVIDGISAFMDRKGYKSVDEFIGVCVPEFSYIRDWPKEEAPMKYPSPIIPVFDLEKCNNCGICEKLCPYGAVEIHKNKGPIINEHCMGCAWCQGHCPKDAVTMILKETGETIWNGRGLPSKWCK
;
A
#
# COMPACT_ATOMS: atom_id res chain seq x y z
N MET A 1 -21.90 4.27 17.25
CA MET A 1 -20.71 3.74 16.54
C MET A 1 -21.17 3.20 15.19
N ALA A 2 -20.50 3.60 14.15
CA ALA A 2 -20.78 3.13 12.80
C ALA A 2 -20.60 1.60 12.69
N ASN A 3 -21.38 0.98 11.78
CA ASN A 3 -21.20 -0.45 11.49
C ASN A 3 -20.02 -0.61 10.51
N LEU A 4 -18.97 -1.29 10.96
CA LEU A 4 -17.78 -1.58 10.16
C LEU A 4 -17.84 -2.91 9.42
N ARG A 5 -18.92 -3.70 9.60
CA ARG A 5 -19.07 -4.99 8.88
C ARG A 5 -19.13 -4.73 7.37
N THR A 6 -18.46 -5.59 6.63
CA THR A 6 -18.44 -5.55 5.17
C THR A 6 -18.27 -6.95 4.61
N ASN A 7 -18.55 -7.14 3.32
CA ASN A 7 -18.33 -8.39 2.62
C ASN A 7 -17.01 -8.36 1.86
N PHE A 8 -16.21 -9.40 2.02
CA PHE A 8 -14.99 -9.58 1.24
C PHE A 8 -14.99 -10.95 0.57
N LEU A 9 -15.08 -10.98 -0.74
CA LEU A 9 -15.12 -12.21 -1.57
C LEU A 9 -16.17 -13.24 -1.13
N GLY A 10 -17.35 -12.76 -0.74
CA GLY A 10 -18.46 -13.62 -0.28
C GLY A 10 -18.45 -13.93 1.21
N VAL A 11 -17.43 -13.55 1.94
CA VAL A 11 -17.33 -13.74 3.40
C VAL A 11 -17.62 -12.43 4.12
N GLU A 12 -18.58 -12.45 5.06
CA GLU A 12 -18.81 -11.30 5.93
C GLU A 12 -17.70 -11.21 6.99
N ILE A 13 -17.07 -10.05 7.11
CA ILE A 13 -16.03 -9.76 8.08
C ILE A 13 -16.45 -8.60 8.99
N LYS A 14 -16.01 -8.63 10.26
CA LYS A 14 -16.46 -7.66 11.28
C LYS A 14 -15.97 -6.22 11.04
N ASN A 15 -14.90 -6.02 10.27
CA ASN A 15 -14.40 -4.71 9.82
C ASN A 15 -13.36 -4.88 8.69
N PRO A 16 -13.05 -3.82 7.91
CA PRO A 16 -12.14 -3.88 6.77
C PRO A 16 -10.65 -3.91 7.15
N VAL A 17 -10.31 -3.85 8.43
CA VAL A 17 -8.92 -3.79 8.90
C VAL A 17 -8.39 -5.18 9.18
N GLY A 18 -7.25 -5.51 8.60
CA GLY A 18 -6.59 -6.78 8.82
C GLY A 18 -5.07 -6.67 8.92
N VAL A 19 -4.45 -7.83 8.99
CA VAL A 19 -2.98 -7.98 9.03
C VAL A 19 -2.55 -8.79 7.81
N THR A 20 -1.68 -8.20 6.99
CA THR A 20 -1.13 -8.85 5.80
C THR A 20 -0.04 -9.85 6.16
N SER A 21 0.37 -10.67 5.19
CA SER A 21 1.37 -11.72 5.39
C SER A 21 2.66 -11.20 6.05
N CYS A 22 2.84 -11.59 7.31
CA CYS A 22 4.00 -11.25 8.13
C CYS A 22 4.11 -12.23 9.31
N ASP A 23 5.06 -12.03 10.23
CA ASP A 23 5.27 -12.93 11.37
C ASP A 23 4.04 -13.11 12.27
N PHE A 24 3.15 -12.10 12.34
CA PHE A 24 1.93 -12.19 13.14
C PHE A 24 0.94 -13.23 12.60
N GLY A 25 1.02 -13.60 11.32
CA GLY A 25 0.29 -14.71 10.73
C GLY A 25 1.08 -16.04 10.71
N GLY A 26 2.25 -16.11 11.36
CA GLY A 26 3.15 -17.26 11.28
C GLY A 26 2.79 -18.42 12.23
N ASN A 27 2.13 -18.15 13.33
CA ASN A 27 1.68 -19.16 14.27
C ASN A 27 0.56 -18.64 15.18
N THR A 28 -0.16 -19.57 15.84
CA THR A 28 -1.29 -19.26 16.71
C THR A 28 -0.98 -18.26 17.82
N ARG A 29 0.19 -18.36 18.45
CA ARG A 29 0.60 -17.45 19.54
C ARG A 29 0.75 -16.00 19.04
N LEU A 30 1.29 -15.80 17.85
CA LEU A 30 1.45 -14.46 17.26
C LEU A 30 0.13 -13.96 16.66
N ALA A 31 -0.63 -14.84 16.00
CA ALA A 31 -1.96 -14.55 15.48
C ALA A 31 -2.91 -14.05 16.57
N LYS A 32 -2.93 -14.72 17.73
CA LYS A 32 -3.77 -14.29 18.86
C LYS A 32 -3.51 -12.86 19.28
N ARG A 33 -2.27 -12.38 19.25
CA ARG A 33 -1.91 -11.01 19.64
C ARG A 33 -2.61 -9.94 18.79
N VAL A 34 -2.82 -10.21 17.51
CA VAL A 34 -3.48 -9.28 16.58
C VAL A 34 -5.00 -9.51 16.54
N ILE A 35 -5.45 -10.75 16.62
CA ILE A 35 -6.87 -11.11 16.69
C ILE A 35 -7.53 -10.47 17.93
N ASP A 36 -6.87 -10.48 19.09
CA ASP A 36 -7.33 -9.84 20.33
C ASP A 36 -7.46 -8.30 20.21
N LYS A 37 -6.98 -7.70 19.13
CA LYS A 37 -7.17 -6.27 18.83
C LYS A 37 -8.38 -6.00 17.94
N GLY A 38 -9.13 -7.03 17.56
CA GLY A 38 -10.41 -6.90 16.87
C GLY A 38 -10.32 -6.83 15.34
N ILE A 39 -9.22 -7.29 14.72
CA ILE A 39 -9.08 -7.33 13.27
C ILE A 39 -10.14 -8.20 12.61
N GLY A 40 -10.60 -7.80 11.40
CA GLY A 40 -11.58 -8.56 10.62
C GLY A 40 -10.97 -9.74 9.87
N TRP A 41 -9.68 -9.68 9.52
CA TRP A 41 -9.02 -10.70 8.71
C TRP A 41 -7.50 -10.75 8.98
N LEU A 42 -6.90 -11.92 8.71
CA LEU A 42 -5.48 -12.20 8.90
C LEU A 42 -4.93 -13.00 7.72
N VAL A 43 -3.87 -12.52 7.07
CA VAL A 43 -3.11 -13.32 6.11
C VAL A 43 -2.00 -14.07 6.84
N GLY A 44 -1.90 -15.37 6.58
CA GLY A 44 -0.82 -16.24 7.08
C GLY A 44 0.55 -15.78 6.60
N LYS A 45 1.61 -16.07 7.35
CA LYS A 45 2.99 -15.94 6.82
C LYS A 45 3.16 -16.90 5.66
N THR A 46 3.59 -16.40 4.51
CA THR A 46 3.72 -17.17 3.28
C THR A 46 4.49 -18.48 3.51
N VAL A 47 3.83 -19.60 3.23
CA VAL A 47 4.44 -20.93 3.29
C VAL A 47 4.95 -21.33 1.92
N HIS A 48 6.02 -22.12 1.93
CA HIS A 48 6.72 -22.56 0.72
C HIS A 48 7.41 -23.88 1.00
N LYS A 49 7.45 -24.75 0.00
CA LYS A 49 8.16 -26.01 0.08
C LYS A 49 9.56 -25.84 -0.48
N ILE A 50 10.58 -25.99 0.36
CA ILE A 50 11.99 -25.92 0.00
C ILE A 50 12.63 -27.25 0.39
N ASP A 51 13.37 -27.82 -0.53
CA ASP A 51 14.18 -29.01 -0.25
C ASP A 51 15.34 -28.67 0.67
N GLY A 52 15.44 -29.39 1.79
CA GLY A 52 16.50 -29.23 2.77
C GLY A 52 16.19 -28.31 3.94
N PRO A 53 17.13 -28.10 4.87
CA PRO A 53 16.92 -27.32 6.07
C PRO A 53 16.77 -25.82 5.75
N HIS A 54 15.70 -25.22 6.26
CA HIS A 54 15.45 -23.77 6.14
C HIS A 54 16.52 -22.98 6.89
N ARG A 55 17.47 -22.41 6.15
CA ARG A 55 18.52 -21.53 6.68
C ARG A 55 18.27 -20.11 6.25
N TRP A 56 17.51 -19.38 7.07
CA TRP A 56 17.32 -17.95 6.83
C TRP A 56 18.46 -17.14 7.43
N PRO A 57 18.99 -16.14 6.72
CA PRO A 57 19.99 -15.24 7.27
C PRO A 57 19.41 -14.48 8.47
N ARG A 58 20.22 -14.30 9.51
CA ARG A 58 19.90 -13.52 10.70
C ARG A 58 21.06 -12.61 11.05
N PRO A 59 20.78 -11.38 11.50
CA PRO A 59 19.49 -10.70 11.64
C PRO A 59 18.85 -10.39 10.30
N TYR A 60 17.53 -10.08 10.26
CA TYR A 60 16.80 -9.78 9.02
C TYR A 60 15.91 -8.53 9.07
N PHE A 61 15.84 -7.83 10.21
CA PHE A 61 15.17 -6.55 10.35
C PHE A 61 16.17 -5.43 10.64
N TYR A 62 16.15 -4.38 9.83
CA TYR A 62 17.14 -3.30 9.88
C TYR A 62 16.43 -1.95 9.95
N SER A 63 16.26 -1.41 11.17
CA SER A 63 15.58 -0.13 11.39
C SER A 63 16.42 1.04 10.89
N LEU A 64 15.81 1.90 10.08
CA LEU A 64 16.44 3.12 9.56
C LEU A 64 16.34 4.31 10.53
N LYS A 65 15.63 4.17 11.64
CA LYS A 65 15.40 5.22 12.64
C LYS A 65 16.68 5.91 13.12
N LYS A 66 17.78 5.17 13.23
CA LYS A 66 19.07 5.71 13.69
C LYS A 66 19.73 6.67 12.69
N PHE A 67 19.30 6.68 11.44
CA PHE A 67 19.86 7.53 10.38
C PHE A 67 19.10 8.84 10.16
N GLY A 68 17.97 9.06 10.85
CA GLY A 68 17.24 10.31 10.83
C GLY A 68 15.82 10.16 11.36
N PRO A 69 15.24 11.25 11.92
CA PRO A 69 13.88 11.25 12.45
C PRO A 69 12.82 11.01 11.36
N GLU A 70 13.09 11.41 10.11
CA GLU A 70 12.25 11.21 8.94
C GLU A 70 12.12 9.73 8.55
N LEU A 71 13.10 8.91 8.93
CA LEU A 71 13.14 7.46 8.68
C LEU A 71 12.62 6.62 9.86
N ARG A 72 12.06 7.25 10.90
CA ARG A 72 11.64 6.59 12.15
C ARG A 72 10.77 5.36 11.93
N ASP A 73 9.78 5.46 11.06
CA ASP A 73 8.80 4.41 10.76
C ASP A 73 9.16 3.62 9.49
N SER A 74 10.46 3.56 9.15
CA SER A 74 10.96 2.87 7.97
C SER A 74 12.10 1.92 8.33
N TRP A 75 12.17 0.80 7.63
CA TRP A 75 13.15 -0.26 7.85
C TRP A 75 13.26 -1.16 6.62
N THR A 76 14.33 -1.93 6.53
CA THR A 76 14.50 -2.95 5.50
C THR A 76 14.38 -4.35 6.10
N CYS A 77 13.91 -5.28 5.31
CA CYS A 77 13.68 -6.67 5.71
C CYS A 77 14.28 -7.63 4.69
N SER A 78 15.11 -8.56 5.17
CA SER A 78 15.63 -9.67 4.38
C SER A 78 15.00 -11.02 4.75
N GLN A 79 13.90 -11.00 5.53
CA GLN A 79 13.15 -12.21 5.86
C GLN A 79 12.43 -12.74 4.62
N MET A 80 12.51 -14.04 4.41
CA MET A 80 11.82 -14.74 3.32
C MET A 80 10.50 -15.38 3.80
N PHE A 81 10.27 -16.65 3.48
CA PHE A 81 9.07 -17.41 3.77
C PHE A 81 8.92 -17.81 5.25
N HIS A 82 7.93 -18.63 5.55
CA HIS A 82 7.71 -19.22 6.87
C HIS A 82 8.93 -20.06 7.31
N ASN A 83 9.28 -20.00 8.61
CA ASN A 83 10.44 -20.70 9.14
C ASN A 83 10.21 -22.19 9.43
N MET A 84 8.94 -22.62 9.50
CA MET A 84 8.56 -24.02 9.74
C MET A 84 8.53 -24.76 8.40
N PRO A 85 8.97 -26.03 8.33
CA PRO A 85 8.76 -26.85 7.16
C PRO A 85 7.30 -26.93 6.78
N TYR A 86 7.02 -26.96 5.47
CA TYR A 86 5.65 -26.87 4.94
C TYR A 86 4.73 -27.96 5.48
N GLU A 87 5.18 -29.20 5.45
CA GLU A 87 4.42 -30.38 5.89
C GLU A 87 4.07 -30.25 7.38
N GLN A 88 5.03 -29.86 8.22
CA GLN A 88 4.79 -29.62 9.64
C GLN A 88 3.78 -28.50 9.87
N TRP A 89 3.88 -27.41 9.11
CA TRP A 89 2.93 -26.28 9.20
C TRP A 89 1.52 -26.73 8.81
N LEU A 90 1.39 -27.52 7.75
CA LEU A 90 0.11 -28.04 7.25
C LEU A 90 -0.57 -28.96 8.27
N GLU A 91 0.20 -29.72 9.02
CA GLU A 91 -0.31 -30.63 10.07
C GLU A 91 -0.60 -29.93 11.41
N THR A 92 0.02 -28.77 11.68
CA THR A 92 -0.01 -28.16 13.02
C THR A 92 -0.53 -26.71 13.02
N GLU A 93 0.31 -25.74 12.70
CA GLU A 93 0.00 -24.31 12.87
C GLU A 93 -1.04 -23.78 11.87
N GLY A 94 -1.10 -24.33 10.66
CA GLY A 94 -2.10 -23.96 9.67
C GLY A 94 -3.53 -24.20 10.16
N PRO A 95 -3.91 -25.45 10.46
CA PRO A 95 -5.24 -25.79 10.98
C PRO A 95 -5.55 -25.11 12.32
N ALA A 96 -4.54 -25.01 13.21
CA ALA A 96 -4.73 -24.35 14.49
C ALA A 96 -4.99 -22.84 14.36
N THR A 97 -4.33 -22.16 13.42
CA THR A 97 -4.55 -20.72 13.14
C THR A 97 -5.92 -20.51 12.49
N LEU A 98 -6.33 -21.36 11.54
CA LEU A 98 -7.64 -21.30 10.94
C LEU A 98 -8.75 -21.44 12.00
N LYS A 99 -8.63 -22.44 12.90
CA LYS A 99 -9.55 -22.64 14.02
C LYS A 99 -9.61 -21.42 14.93
N LEU A 100 -8.45 -20.90 15.34
CA LEU A 100 -8.35 -19.71 16.21
C LEU A 100 -9.05 -18.50 15.57
N CYS A 101 -8.85 -18.26 14.27
CA CYS A 101 -9.49 -17.17 13.54
C CYS A 101 -11.01 -17.34 13.52
N ARG A 102 -11.53 -18.51 13.21
CA ARG A 102 -12.97 -18.80 13.17
C ARG A 102 -13.64 -18.62 14.54
N GLU A 103 -13.00 -19.07 15.61
CA GLU A 103 -13.50 -18.90 16.98
C GLU A 103 -13.57 -17.42 17.41
N ASN A 104 -12.91 -16.51 16.68
CA ASN A 104 -12.82 -15.07 17.01
C ASN A 104 -13.44 -14.15 15.93
N ASP A 105 -14.33 -14.66 15.08
CA ASP A 105 -14.95 -13.89 13.97
C ASP A 105 -13.87 -13.14 13.15
N CYS A 106 -12.83 -13.84 12.73
CA CYS A 106 -11.72 -13.34 11.95
C CYS A 106 -11.50 -14.26 10.73
N LEU A 107 -11.48 -13.70 9.54
CA LEU A 107 -11.19 -14.46 8.32
C LEU A 107 -9.69 -14.80 8.26
N PHE A 108 -9.36 -16.08 8.05
CA PHE A 108 -7.98 -16.51 7.81
C PHE A 108 -7.75 -16.72 6.32
N ILE A 109 -6.72 -16.06 5.78
CA ILE A 109 -6.28 -16.17 4.39
C ILE A 109 -4.87 -16.76 4.38
N PRO A 110 -4.69 -18.08 4.11
CA PRO A 110 -3.34 -18.63 3.96
C PRO A 110 -2.64 -18.00 2.76
N SER A 111 -1.35 -17.74 2.90
CA SER A 111 -0.49 -17.22 1.84
C SER A 111 0.51 -18.29 1.43
N VAL A 112 0.55 -18.63 0.15
CA VAL A 112 1.37 -19.71 -0.41
C VAL A 112 2.25 -19.21 -1.54
N SER A 113 3.40 -19.84 -1.74
CA SER A 113 4.29 -19.56 -2.87
C SER A 113 4.78 -20.85 -3.49
N GLY A 114 4.53 -21.02 -4.78
CA GLY A 114 5.14 -22.07 -5.61
C GLY A 114 6.54 -21.69 -6.08
N ILE A 115 7.10 -22.44 -7.01
CA ILE A 115 8.44 -22.21 -7.57
C ILE A 115 8.28 -21.71 -9.02
N GLY A 116 8.78 -20.50 -9.26
CA GLY A 116 8.87 -19.95 -10.61
C GLY A 116 7.53 -19.82 -11.33
N THR A 117 7.58 -20.06 -12.61
CA THR A 117 6.47 -19.88 -13.56
C THR A 117 5.75 -21.19 -13.91
N ASP A 118 6.13 -22.29 -13.27
CA ASP A 118 5.54 -23.61 -13.47
C ASP A 118 4.29 -23.77 -12.60
N PRO A 119 3.08 -23.86 -13.21
CA PRO A 119 1.82 -24.04 -12.47
C PRO A 119 1.80 -25.27 -11.57
N ASP A 120 2.48 -26.35 -11.95
CA ASP A 120 2.47 -27.62 -11.20
C ASP A 120 3.12 -27.49 -9.84
N THR A 121 3.93 -26.44 -9.63
CA THR A 121 4.51 -26.13 -8.32
C THR A 121 3.57 -25.34 -7.39
N TRP A 122 2.52 -24.71 -7.95
CA TRP A 122 1.55 -23.89 -7.21
C TRP A 122 0.28 -24.64 -6.84
N ILE A 123 -0.22 -25.48 -7.77
CA ILE A 123 -1.47 -26.23 -7.63
C ILE A 123 -1.55 -27.07 -6.35
N PRO A 124 -0.50 -27.83 -5.94
CA PRO A 124 -0.56 -28.61 -4.71
C PRO A 124 -0.88 -27.78 -3.46
N PHE A 125 -0.25 -26.60 -3.33
CA PHE A 125 -0.55 -25.70 -2.21
C PHE A 125 -2.01 -25.25 -2.20
N CYS A 126 -2.55 -24.91 -3.36
CA CYS A 126 -3.96 -24.51 -3.47
C CYS A 126 -4.91 -25.61 -3.00
N LYS A 127 -4.66 -26.85 -3.43
CA LYS A 127 -5.45 -28.02 -3.02
C LYS A 127 -5.33 -28.31 -1.52
N ASP A 128 -4.14 -28.18 -0.96
CA ASP A 128 -3.92 -28.39 0.48
C ASP A 128 -4.68 -27.36 1.31
N MET A 129 -4.72 -26.08 0.87
CA MET A 129 -5.49 -25.04 1.56
C MET A 129 -7.00 -25.27 1.45
N GLU A 130 -7.50 -25.69 0.29
CA GLU A 130 -8.90 -26.08 0.12
C GLU A 130 -9.25 -27.28 0.99
N ASN A 131 -8.40 -28.32 1.02
CA ASN A 131 -8.59 -29.51 1.87
C ASN A 131 -8.53 -29.17 3.36
N MET A 132 -7.71 -28.20 3.77
CA MET A 132 -7.68 -27.69 5.14
C MET A 132 -8.98 -26.96 5.50
N GLY A 133 -9.80 -26.61 4.52
CA GLY A 133 -11.08 -25.94 4.67
C GLY A 133 -10.99 -24.42 4.72
N CYS A 134 -9.96 -23.81 4.15
CA CYS A 134 -9.85 -22.36 4.04
C CYS A 134 -10.92 -21.78 3.11
N ASP A 135 -11.33 -20.53 3.39
CA ASP A 135 -12.37 -19.85 2.63
C ASP A 135 -11.81 -19.20 1.35
N MET A 136 -10.52 -18.91 1.28
CA MET A 136 -9.79 -18.34 0.14
C MET A 136 -8.28 -18.51 0.32
N ILE A 137 -7.48 -18.19 -0.72
CA ILE A 137 -6.01 -18.34 -0.73
C ILE A 137 -5.36 -17.10 -1.33
N GLU A 138 -4.26 -16.62 -0.73
CA GLU A 138 -3.34 -15.64 -1.34
C GLU A 138 -2.17 -16.37 -2.01
N LEU A 139 -1.94 -16.10 -3.32
CA LEU A 139 -0.72 -16.49 -4.03
C LEU A 139 0.33 -15.38 -3.86
N ASP A 140 1.38 -15.62 -3.11
CA ASP A 140 2.48 -14.66 -2.93
C ASP A 140 3.49 -14.80 -4.06
N THR A 141 3.30 -14.01 -5.11
CA THR A 141 4.09 -14.03 -6.34
C THR A 141 5.19 -12.97 -6.36
N GLY A 142 5.22 -12.07 -5.39
CA GLY A 142 5.93 -10.79 -5.49
C GLY A 142 6.97 -10.52 -4.42
N GLY A 143 7.57 -11.53 -3.79
CA GLY A 143 8.62 -11.31 -2.81
C GLY A 143 9.81 -10.51 -3.37
N PRO A 144 10.24 -9.38 -2.77
CA PRO A 144 11.29 -8.52 -3.34
C PRO A 144 12.63 -9.22 -3.50
N HIS A 145 12.95 -10.16 -2.61
CA HIS A 145 14.19 -10.94 -2.69
C HIS A 145 14.20 -11.90 -3.88
N ALA A 146 13.06 -12.46 -4.21
CA ALA A 146 12.89 -13.35 -5.33
C ALA A 146 13.11 -12.60 -6.66
N THR A 147 12.64 -11.35 -6.77
CA THR A 147 12.81 -10.52 -7.97
C THR A 147 14.27 -10.31 -8.32
N PHE A 148 15.11 -9.97 -7.34
CA PHE A 148 16.51 -9.67 -7.57
C PHE A 148 17.34 -10.91 -7.87
N GLY A 149 17.13 -11.98 -7.10
CA GLY A 149 17.86 -13.24 -7.30
C GLY A 149 17.52 -13.93 -8.61
N ALA A 150 16.25 -13.87 -9.05
CA ALA A 150 15.82 -14.49 -10.30
C ALA A 150 16.38 -13.80 -11.53
N VAL A 151 16.40 -12.48 -11.58
CA VAL A 151 16.97 -11.71 -12.71
C VAL A 151 18.47 -11.93 -12.83
N ALA A 152 19.20 -12.00 -11.72
CA ALA A 152 20.65 -12.20 -11.72
C ALA A 152 21.09 -13.65 -11.92
N ALA A 153 20.28 -14.63 -11.52
CA ALA A 153 20.66 -16.04 -11.49
C ALA A 153 19.98 -16.89 -12.57
N HIS A 154 19.14 -16.34 -13.42
CA HIS A 154 18.31 -17.08 -14.40
C HIS A 154 17.51 -18.25 -13.78
N LYS A 155 17.20 -18.19 -12.50
CA LYS A 155 16.48 -19.23 -11.77
C LYS A 155 15.17 -18.71 -11.16
N ASP A 156 14.19 -19.46 -11.39
CA ASP A 156 12.78 -19.44 -11.16
C ASP A 156 12.35 -19.27 -9.70
N VAL A 157 12.30 -18.05 -9.21
CA VAL A 157 11.58 -17.74 -7.97
C VAL A 157 10.54 -16.67 -8.28
N GLY A 158 9.31 -16.87 -7.89
CA GLY A 158 8.07 -16.09 -8.03
C GLY A 158 8.02 -14.71 -8.69
N ALA A 159 9.12 -13.99 -8.77
CA ALA A 159 9.17 -12.62 -9.29
C ALA A 159 8.96 -12.47 -10.81
N PRO A 160 9.47 -13.35 -11.68
CA PRO A 160 9.13 -13.28 -13.10
C PRO A 160 7.62 -13.38 -13.33
N LEU A 161 6.95 -14.19 -12.52
CA LEU A 161 5.51 -14.36 -12.53
C LEU A 161 4.76 -13.03 -12.27
N ALA A 162 5.22 -12.26 -11.29
CA ALA A 162 4.57 -11.01 -10.92
C ALA A 162 4.94 -9.80 -11.82
N MET A 163 5.79 -9.99 -12.84
CA MET A 163 6.25 -8.92 -13.73
C MET A 163 5.79 -9.13 -15.19
N ASP A 164 5.42 -10.36 -15.55
CA ASP A 164 4.96 -10.72 -16.89
C ASP A 164 3.47 -11.10 -16.89
N PRO A 165 2.59 -10.32 -17.55
CA PRO A 165 1.15 -10.57 -17.56
C PRO A 165 0.74 -11.93 -18.10
N ASP A 166 1.45 -12.44 -19.12
CA ASP A 166 1.09 -13.72 -19.74
C ASP A 166 1.41 -14.90 -18.82
N THR A 167 2.54 -14.83 -18.14
CA THR A 167 2.94 -15.82 -17.14
C THR A 167 2.02 -15.77 -15.92
N ALA A 168 1.70 -14.57 -15.44
CA ALA A 168 0.75 -14.38 -14.35
C ALA A 168 -0.64 -14.96 -14.69
N TYR A 169 -1.11 -14.73 -15.92
CA TYR A 169 -2.35 -15.32 -16.41
C TYR A 169 -2.31 -16.86 -16.34
N LYS A 170 -1.26 -17.49 -16.90
CA LYS A 170 -1.14 -18.95 -16.96
C LYS A 170 -1.16 -19.61 -15.59
N VAL A 171 -0.34 -19.12 -14.68
CA VAL A 171 -0.25 -19.71 -13.32
C VAL A 171 -1.52 -19.45 -12.53
N THR A 172 -2.05 -18.22 -12.58
CA THR A 172 -3.31 -17.88 -11.89
C THR A 172 -4.46 -18.73 -12.40
N LYS A 173 -4.60 -18.87 -13.75
CA LYS A 173 -5.64 -19.68 -14.37
C LYS A 173 -5.57 -21.13 -13.93
N ALA A 174 -4.37 -21.71 -13.92
CA ALA A 174 -4.17 -23.09 -13.50
C ALA A 174 -4.53 -23.30 -12.01
N CYS A 175 -4.20 -22.36 -11.13
CA CYS A 175 -4.60 -22.41 -9.73
C CYS A 175 -6.12 -22.27 -9.57
N VAL A 176 -6.73 -21.32 -10.27
CA VAL A 176 -8.20 -21.11 -10.24
C VAL A 176 -8.95 -22.36 -10.73
N ASP A 177 -8.47 -23.00 -11.79
CA ASP A 177 -9.11 -24.22 -12.31
C ASP A 177 -8.94 -25.45 -11.40
N ALA A 178 -7.94 -25.43 -10.53
CA ALA A 178 -7.60 -26.57 -9.67
C ALA A 178 -8.39 -26.62 -8.36
N VAL A 179 -9.02 -25.51 -7.92
CA VAL A 179 -9.75 -25.39 -6.66
C VAL A 179 -11.06 -24.62 -6.83
N LYS A 180 -11.96 -24.73 -5.86
CA LYS A 180 -13.27 -24.03 -5.88
C LYS A 180 -13.28 -22.77 -5.03
N ILE A 181 -12.31 -22.62 -4.12
CA ILE A 181 -12.22 -21.47 -3.24
C ILE A 181 -11.54 -20.29 -3.94
N PRO A 182 -11.89 -19.02 -3.62
CA PRO A 182 -11.36 -17.83 -4.22
C PRO A 182 -9.83 -17.74 -4.16
N ILE A 183 -9.21 -17.37 -5.28
CA ILE A 183 -7.77 -17.09 -5.38
C ILE A 183 -7.53 -15.58 -5.38
N ILE A 184 -6.65 -15.11 -4.52
CA ILE A 184 -6.17 -13.73 -4.43
C ILE A 184 -4.73 -13.71 -4.97
N PHE A 185 -4.45 -12.86 -5.95
CA PHE A 185 -3.11 -12.69 -6.50
C PHE A 185 -2.39 -11.52 -5.82
N LYS A 186 -1.25 -11.78 -5.20
CA LYS A 186 -0.45 -10.72 -4.56
C LYS A 186 0.57 -10.15 -5.50
N MET A 187 0.40 -8.87 -5.83
CA MET A 187 1.23 -8.15 -6.79
C MET A 187 2.51 -7.57 -6.18
N THR A 188 3.55 -7.49 -7.01
CA THR A 188 4.78 -6.76 -6.68
C THR A 188 4.73 -5.33 -7.21
N PRO A 189 5.15 -4.32 -6.43
CA PRO A 189 5.22 -2.94 -6.92
C PRO A 189 6.36 -2.70 -7.93
N GLN A 190 7.25 -3.67 -8.14
CA GLN A 190 8.33 -3.61 -9.11
C GLN A 190 7.83 -3.77 -10.56
N CYS A 191 6.61 -4.24 -10.77
CA CYS A 191 6.01 -4.31 -12.10
C CYS A 191 5.81 -2.90 -12.66
N VAL A 192 6.31 -2.68 -13.88
CA VAL A 192 6.21 -1.37 -14.56
C VAL A 192 4.76 -1.09 -14.96
N ASN A 193 4.05 -2.09 -15.48
CA ASN A 193 2.67 -1.95 -15.95
C ASN A 193 1.70 -2.73 -15.06
N MET A 194 1.36 -2.12 -13.92
CA MET A 194 0.43 -2.72 -12.95
C MET A 194 -0.96 -2.97 -13.56
N ALA A 195 -1.43 -2.08 -14.42
CA ALA A 195 -2.73 -2.22 -15.08
C ALA A 195 -2.79 -3.48 -15.95
N ALA A 196 -1.78 -3.71 -16.79
CA ALA A 196 -1.74 -4.89 -17.65
C ALA A 196 -1.67 -6.20 -16.84
N LEU A 197 -0.86 -6.22 -15.78
CA LEU A 197 -0.76 -7.36 -14.88
C LEU A 197 -2.09 -7.62 -14.16
N ALA A 198 -2.73 -6.58 -13.62
CA ALA A 198 -4.02 -6.68 -12.93
C ALA A 198 -5.13 -7.24 -13.86
N LEU A 199 -5.21 -6.74 -15.10
CA LEU A 199 -6.14 -7.26 -16.09
C LEU A 199 -5.87 -8.72 -16.46
N ALA A 200 -4.60 -9.12 -16.51
CA ALA A 200 -4.24 -10.51 -16.83
C ALA A 200 -4.72 -11.46 -15.73
N VAL A 201 -4.50 -11.14 -14.47
CA VAL A 201 -4.93 -12.01 -13.35
C VAL A 201 -6.45 -11.99 -13.17
N GLU A 202 -7.13 -10.86 -13.39
CA GLU A 202 -8.60 -10.79 -13.42
C GLU A 202 -9.17 -11.69 -14.52
N ARG A 203 -8.65 -11.62 -15.75
CA ARG A 203 -9.05 -12.51 -16.86
C ARG A 203 -8.76 -13.97 -16.60
N ALA A 204 -7.73 -14.27 -15.80
CA ALA A 204 -7.42 -15.63 -15.37
C ALA A 204 -8.43 -16.19 -14.37
N GLY A 205 -9.32 -15.35 -13.82
CA GLY A 205 -10.35 -15.72 -12.85
C GLY A 205 -9.92 -15.53 -11.39
N ALA A 206 -8.86 -14.77 -11.12
CA ALA A 206 -8.58 -14.35 -9.74
C ALA A 206 -9.80 -13.65 -9.15
N ALA A 207 -10.16 -14.00 -7.92
CA ALA A 207 -11.28 -13.40 -7.22
C ALA A 207 -10.92 -12.05 -6.59
N GLY A 208 -9.65 -11.80 -6.32
CA GLY A 208 -9.15 -10.56 -5.76
C GLY A 208 -7.66 -10.33 -6.00
N ILE A 209 -7.21 -9.12 -5.70
CA ILE A 209 -5.79 -8.72 -5.77
C ILE A 209 -5.34 -8.22 -4.41
N SER A 210 -4.14 -8.62 -3.98
CA SER A 210 -3.45 -8.08 -2.81
C SER A 210 -2.32 -7.14 -3.28
N ALA A 211 -2.39 -5.86 -3.00
CA ALA A 211 -1.48 -4.86 -3.53
C ALA A 211 -1.03 -3.86 -2.44
N ASN A 212 0.27 -3.76 -2.20
CA ASN A 212 1.38 -4.41 -2.88
C ASN A 212 2.26 -5.21 -1.89
N ASN A 213 3.12 -6.09 -2.42
CA ASN A 213 4.26 -6.59 -1.64
C ASN A 213 5.26 -5.44 -1.35
N ALA A 214 6.31 -5.69 -0.55
CA ALA A 214 7.32 -4.68 -0.25
C ALA A 214 8.07 -4.23 -1.51
N PHE A 215 8.39 -2.94 -1.58
CA PHE A 215 9.27 -2.41 -2.60
C PHE A 215 10.73 -2.77 -2.27
N TYR A 216 11.59 -2.64 -3.25
CA TYR A 216 12.99 -2.95 -3.14
C TYR A 216 13.78 -1.76 -2.61
N GLY A 217 14.61 -1.95 -1.59
CA GLY A 217 15.38 -0.86 -0.99
C GLY A 217 16.72 -1.29 -0.43
N THR A 218 17.62 -0.32 -0.32
CA THR A 218 18.91 -0.50 0.34
C THR A 218 19.31 0.75 1.13
N TRP A 219 20.26 0.58 2.03
CA TRP A 219 20.93 1.67 2.72
C TRP A 219 22.43 1.42 2.78
N ILE A 220 23.21 2.46 2.52
CA ILE A 220 24.67 2.41 2.68
C ILE A 220 25.02 3.21 3.94
N ASP A 221 25.68 2.55 4.88
CA ASP A 221 26.27 3.23 6.03
C ASP A 221 27.64 3.79 5.60
N HIS A 222 27.69 5.10 5.43
CA HIS A 222 28.88 5.79 4.93
C HIS A 222 30.02 5.81 5.96
N GLU A 223 29.72 5.68 7.25
CA GLU A 223 30.74 5.62 8.30
C GLU A 223 31.55 4.31 8.26
N THR A 224 30.89 3.22 7.87
CA THR A 224 31.53 1.89 7.77
C THR A 224 31.82 1.47 6.33
N ALA A 225 31.42 2.27 5.34
CA ALA A 225 31.49 1.97 3.91
C ALA A 225 30.91 0.59 3.57
N SER A 226 29.75 0.26 4.18
CA SER A 226 29.10 -1.05 4.02
C SER A 226 27.59 -0.93 3.84
N PHE A 227 26.98 -1.99 3.31
CA PHE A 227 25.51 -2.05 3.23
C PHE A 227 24.90 -2.27 4.62
N TYR A 228 23.82 -1.53 4.88
CA TYR A 228 22.99 -1.72 6.05
C TYR A 228 21.64 -2.31 5.62
N GLY A 229 21.50 -3.60 5.70
CA GLY A 229 20.30 -4.29 5.23
C GLY A 229 20.47 -5.79 5.13
N GLY A 230 21.51 -6.31 5.74
CA GLY A 230 21.80 -7.74 5.83
C GLY A 230 22.64 -8.29 4.67
N PRO A 231 22.71 -9.62 4.57
CA PRO A 231 23.64 -10.31 3.68
C PRO A 231 23.34 -10.12 2.18
N PHE A 232 22.18 -9.59 1.85
CA PHE A 232 21.75 -9.42 0.45
C PHE A 232 21.95 -8.00 -0.09
N SER A 233 22.64 -7.12 0.62
CA SER A 233 22.86 -5.72 0.25
C SER A 233 21.57 -4.88 0.09
N CYS A 234 20.45 -5.52 -0.18
CA CYS A 234 19.12 -4.94 -0.38
C CYS A 234 18.06 -5.80 0.32
N GLY A 235 16.91 -5.21 0.58
CA GLY A 235 15.79 -5.89 1.20
C GLY A 235 14.45 -5.29 0.82
N GLY A 236 13.37 -5.86 1.31
CA GLY A 236 12.07 -5.25 1.22
C GLY A 236 12.04 -3.96 2.03
N LEU A 237 11.79 -2.83 1.37
CA LEU A 237 11.57 -1.55 2.03
C LEU A 237 10.19 -1.54 2.68
N MET A 238 10.18 -1.35 3.98
CA MET A 238 8.99 -1.37 4.82
C MET A 238 8.73 0.00 5.42
N GLY A 239 7.47 0.28 5.73
CA GLY A 239 7.10 1.47 6.49
C GLY A 239 6.70 2.68 5.67
N ARG A 240 6.80 3.87 6.29
CA ARG A 240 6.31 5.13 5.72
C ARG A 240 7.02 5.57 4.45
N ALA A 241 8.29 5.23 4.28
CA ALA A 241 9.11 5.73 3.19
C ALA A 241 8.55 5.47 1.78
N TRP A 242 7.71 4.43 1.62
CA TRP A 242 7.17 4.08 0.31
C TRP A 242 5.64 4.16 0.19
N GLN A 243 4.94 4.67 1.21
CA GLN A 243 3.46 4.71 1.25
C GLN A 243 2.84 5.40 0.04
N LEU A 244 3.34 6.58 -0.33
CA LEU A 244 2.78 7.34 -1.46
C LEU A 244 2.94 6.61 -2.78
N PHE A 245 4.09 5.95 -2.97
CA PHE A 245 4.34 5.13 -4.14
C PHE A 245 3.39 3.92 -4.17
N SER A 246 3.21 3.24 -3.03
CA SER A 246 2.28 2.11 -2.93
C SER A 246 0.85 2.52 -3.25
N LEU A 247 0.37 3.62 -2.70
CA LEU A 247 -0.98 4.13 -2.97
C LEU A 247 -1.18 4.44 -4.46
N ALA A 248 -0.19 5.06 -5.12
CA ALA A 248 -0.25 5.32 -6.56
C ALA A 248 -0.37 4.02 -7.37
N LYS A 249 0.43 2.99 -7.03
CA LYS A 249 0.34 1.67 -7.67
C LYS A 249 -1.00 0.97 -7.42
N VAL A 250 -1.56 1.13 -6.23
CA VAL A 250 -2.91 0.62 -5.91
C VAL A 250 -3.97 1.32 -6.76
N LEU A 251 -3.89 2.63 -6.95
CA LEU A 251 -4.82 3.39 -7.82
C LEU A 251 -4.74 2.92 -9.29
N GLU A 252 -3.55 2.63 -9.81
CA GLU A 252 -3.40 2.03 -11.16
C GLU A 252 -4.19 0.71 -11.27
N ILE A 253 -4.23 -0.10 -10.20
CA ILE A 253 -4.96 -1.37 -10.18
C ILE A 253 -6.46 -1.12 -10.06
N THR A 254 -6.90 -0.40 -9.04
CA THR A 254 -8.33 -0.21 -8.73
C THR A 254 -9.08 0.57 -9.80
N ALA A 255 -8.39 1.45 -10.53
CA ALA A 255 -8.95 2.14 -11.71
C ALA A 255 -9.08 1.22 -12.94
N THR A 256 -8.51 0.01 -12.89
CA THR A 256 -8.41 -0.87 -14.06
C THR A 256 -9.27 -2.13 -13.93
N VAL A 257 -9.31 -2.76 -12.75
CA VAL A 257 -10.03 -4.02 -12.52
C VAL A 257 -11.34 -3.80 -11.77
N LYS A 258 -12.22 -4.79 -11.84
CA LYS A 258 -13.49 -4.83 -11.12
C LYS A 258 -13.48 -5.73 -9.88
N ILE A 259 -12.49 -6.62 -9.80
CA ILE A 259 -12.35 -7.52 -8.66
C ILE A 259 -11.84 -6.77 -7.42
N PRO A 260 -12.24 -7.19 -6.21
CA PRO A 260 -11.81 -6.58 -4.96
C PRO A 260 -10.30 -6.52 -4.77
N VAL A 261 -9.82 -5.40 -4.18
CA VAL A 261 -8.41 -5.17 -3.90
C VAL A 261 -8.17 -5.02 -2.41
N ILE A 262 -7.17 -5.73 -1.90
CA ILE A 262 -6.60 -5.54 -0.56
C ILE A 262 -5.53 -4.47 -0.66
N GLY A 263 -5.69 -3.35 0.02
CA GLY A 263 -4.73 -2.26 0.06
C GLY A 263 -3.63 -2.49 1.10
N ILE A 264 -2.37 -2.47 0.66
CA ILE A 264 -1.19 -2.70 1.50
C ILE A 264 -0.11 -1.67 1.14
N GLY A 265 0.64 -1.21 2.15
CA GLY A 265 1.86 -0.42 1.96
C GLY A 265 1.89 0.86 2.80
N GLY A 266 2.72 0.87 3.82
CA GLY A 266 2.96 2.04 4.66
C GLY A 266 1.76 2.56 5.44
N ILE A 267 0.76 1.72 5.69
CA ILE A 267 -0.44 2.04 6.49
C ILE A 267 -0.08 2.03 7.97
N PHE A 268 -0.27 3.16 8.65
CA PHE A 268 0.08 3.37 10.06
C PHE A 268 -1.06 3.95 10.90
N THR A 269 -2.04 4.56 10.25
CA THR A 269 -3.14 5.29 10.91
C THR A 269 -4.48 4.97 10.25
N TRP A 270 -5.57 5.30 10.93
CA TRP A 270 -6.92 5.12 10.40
C TRP A 270 -7.15 5.91 9.09
N ASP A 271 -6.59 7.10 8.99
CA ASP A 271 -6.73 7.94 7.80
C ASP A 271 -5.92 7.41 6.61
N ASP A 272 -4.83 6.67 6.85
CA ASP A 272 -4.17 5.91 5.79
C ASP A 272 -5.10 4.83 5.24
N CYS A 273 -5.77 4.04 6.12
CA CYS A 273 -6.75 3.04 5.68
C CYS A 273 -7.86 3.67 4.85
N VAL A 274 -8.42 4.79 5.32
CA VAL A 274 -9.47 5.52 4.59
C VAL A 274 -8.99 6.00 3.22
N ARG A 275 -7.75 6.50 3.10
CA ARG A 275 -7.17 6.89 1.78
C ARG A 275 -7.11 5.72 0.81
N TYR A 276 -6.64 4.54 1.27
CA TYR A 276 -6.62 3.34 0.43
C TYR A 276 -8.03 2.90 0.04
N MET A 277 -9.00 2.94 0.95
CA MET A 277 -10.38 2.57 0.66
C MET A 277 -11.03 3.58 -0.31
N MET A 278 -10.85 4.88 -0.12
CA MET A 278 -11.28 5.91 -1.09
C MET A 278 -10.61 5.73 -2.46
N GLY A 279 -9.38 5.20 -2.49
CA GLY A 279 -8.65 4.79 -3.68
C GLY A 279 -9.09 3.44 -4.26
N GLY A 280 -10.19 2.84 -3.79
CA GLY A 280 -10.80 1.64 -4.36
C GLY A 280 -10.44 0.32 -3.69
N CYS A 281 -9.69 0.32 -2.58
CA CYS A 281 -9.46 -0.90 -1.82
C CYS A 281 -10.70 -1.26 -0.99
N HIS A 282 -11.09 -2.54 -1.00
CA HIS A 282 -12.21 -3.05 -0.23
C HIS A 282 -11.84 -3.27 1.23
N VAL A 283 -10.62 -3.73 1.46
CA VAL A 283 -10.05 -3.95 2.79
C VAL A 283 -8.60 -3.46 2.83
N THR A 284 -8.08 -3.20 4.03
CA THR A 284 -6.73 -2.66 4.20
C THR A 284 -5.92 -3.47 5.21
N GLY A 285 -4.66 -3.77 4.87
CA GLY A 285 -3.79 -4.61 5.66
C GLY A 285 -2.59 -3.88 6.25
N LEU A 286 -2.43 -3.98 7.58
CA LEU A 286 -1.28 -3.46 8.29
C LEU A 286 -0.18 -4.53 8.38
N CYS A 287 1.07 -4.08 8.31
CA CYS A 287 2.27 -4.87 8.60
C CYS A 287 3.27 -4.02 9.39
N SER A 288 3.93 -3.08 8.72
CA SER A 288 5.05 -2.31 9.26
C SER A 288 4.71 -1.54 10.53
N ALA A 289 3.48 -1.06 10.66
CA ALA A 289 3.01 -0.36 11.85
C ALA A 289 3.09 -1.24 13.11
N LEU A 290 2.84 -2.55 12.97
CA LEU A 290 2.88 -3.50 14.09
C LEU A 290 4.28 -3.67 14.66
N TYR A 291 5.31 -3.61 13.80
CA TYR A 291 6.71 -3.70 14.22
C TYR A 291 7.23 -2.39 14.82
N SER A 292 6.79 -1.24 14.26
CA SER A 292 7.26 0.08 14.71
C SER A 292 6.53 0.60 15.94
N ARG A 293 5.22 0.29 16.09
CA ARG A 293 4.33 0.87 17.12
C ARG A 293 3.65 -0.16 18.00
N GLY A 294 3.84 -1.45 17.71
CA GLY A 294 3.19 -2.54 18.42
C GLY A 294 1.75 -2.80 17.97
N VAL A 295 1.19 -3.92 18.40
CA VAL A 295 -0.14 -4.40 17.95
C VAL A 295 -1.31 -3.53 18.42
N GLY A 296 -1.11 -2.65 19.39
CA GLY A 296 -2.13 -1.71 19.86
C GLY A 296 -2.66 -0.79 18.77
N VAL A 297 -1.83 -0.45 17.76
CA VAL A 297 -2.19 0.40 16.63
C VAL A 297 -3.41 -0.13 15.85
N LEU A 298 -3.68 -1.44 15.87
CA LEU A 298 -4.84 -2.02 15.19
C LEU A 298 -6.15 -1.51 15.79
N LYS A 299 -6.24 -1.46 17.12
CA LYS A 299 -7.42 -0.92 17.78
C LYS A 299 -7.60 0.57 17.48
N ASP A 300 -6.52 1.35 17.54
CA ASP A 300 -6.55 2.79 17.24
C ASP A 300 -7.03 3.05 15.80
N VAL A 301 -6.63 2.19 14.84
CA VAL A 301 -7.07 2.28 13.45
C VAL A 301 -8.56 1.94 13.31
N ILE A 302 -9.03 0.85 13.92
CA ILE A 302 -10.44 0.44 13.86
C ILE A 302 -11.33 1.52 14.48
N ASP A 303 -10.99 2.00 15.67
CA ASP A 303 -11.73 3.05 16.38
C ASP A 303 -11.73 4.36 15.56
N GLY A 304 -10.59 4.71 14.95
CA GLY A 304 -10.44 5.90 14.12
C GLY A 304 -11.31 5.88 12.85
N ILE A 305 -11.43 4.73 12.18
CA ILE A 305 -12.34 4.57 11.02
C ILE A 305 -13.78 4.74 11.49
N SER A 306 -14.19 4.13 12.61
CA SER A 306 -15.54 4.29 13.17
C SER A 306 -15.85 5.76 13.47
N ALA A 307 -14.93 6.47 14.13
CA ALA A 307 -15.09 7.89 14.44
C ALA A 307 -15.13 8.77 13.17
N PHE A 308 -14.37 8.43 12.15
CA PHE A 308 -14.42 9.11 10.85
C PHE A 308 -15.80 8.93 10.19
N MET A 309 -16.34 7.72 10.18
CA MET A 309 -17.66 7.42 9.62
C MET A 309 -18.75 8.17 10.38
N ASP A 310 -18.75 8.13 11.70
CA ASP A 310 -19.72 8.88 12.53
C ASP A 310 -19.67 10.39 12.22
N ARG A 311 -18.45 10.97 12.14
CA ARG A 311 -18.25 12.40 11.83
C ARG A 311 -18.70 12.79 10.42
N LYS A 312 -18.58 11.89 9.45
CA LYS A 312 -18.97 12.11 8.05
C LYS A 312 -20.41 11.69 7.75
N GLY A 313 -21.04 10.96 8.65
CA GLY A 313 -22.40 10.46 8.49
C GLY A 313 -22.53 9.19 7.66
N TYR A 314 -21.40 8.50 7.36
CA TYR A 314 -21.40 7.23 6.64
C TYR A 314 -22.04 6.12 7.48
N LYS A 315 -22.88 5.29 6.84
CA LYS A 315 -23.58 4.17 7.47
C LYS A 315 -22.86 2.83 7.24
N SER A 316 -22.15 2.70 6.12
CA SER A 316 -21.37 1.55 5.71
C SER A 316 -20.00 2.01 5.20
N VAL A 317 -18.98 1.16 5.33
CA VAL A 317 -17.67 1.40 4.72
C VAL A 317 -17.76 1.44 3.19
N ASP A 318 -18.74 0.75 2.60
CA ASP A 318 -18.94 0.68 1.15
C ASP A 318 -19.29 2.06 0.54
N GLU A 319 -19.83 3.00 1.34
CA GLU A 319 -20.20 4.35 0.88
C GLU A 319 -18.99 5.22 0.49
N PHE A 320 -17.79 4.88 0.96
CA PHE A 320 -16.59 5.64 0.61
C PHE A 320 -15.50 4.81 -0.09
N ILE A 321 -15.77 3.53 -0.38
CA ILE A 321 -14.86 2.73 -1.22
C ILE A 321 -14.88 3.26 -2.64
N GLY A 322 -13.70 3.60 -3.18
CA GLY A 322 -13.52 3.99 -4.57
C GLY A 322 -14.04 5.37 -4.97
N VAL A 323 -14.47 6.21 -4.01
CA VAL A 323 -15.02 7.55 -4.33
C VAL A 323 -14.02 8.46 -5.05
N CYS A 324 -12.72 8.22 -4.92
CA CYS A 324 -11.67 8.97 -5.62
C CYS A 324 -11.26 8.34 -6.97
N VAL A 325 -11.65 7.10 -7.26
CA VAL A 325 -11.26 6.40 -8.50
C VAL A 325 -11.75 7.11 -9.77
N PRO A 326 -12.98 7.65 -9.86
CA PRO A 326 -13.42 8.38 -11.04
C PRO A 326 -12.62 9.64 -11.37
N GLU A 327 -11.92 10.20 -10.38
CA GLU A 327 -11.06 11.38 -10.57
C GLU A 327 -9.62 11.00 -10.95
N PHE A 328 -9.28 9.72 -10.92
CA PHE A 328 -7.95 9.24 -11.28
C PHE A 328 -7.72 9.38 -12.79
N SER A 329 -6.69 10.10 -13.18
CA SER A 329 -6.30 10.30 -14.58
C SER A 329 -4.80 10.18 -14.76
N TYR A 330 -4.40 9.69 -15.93
CA TYR A 330 -2.99 9.68 -16.31
C TYR A 330 -2.62 10.98 -17.03
N ILE A 331 -1.35 11.37 -16.97
CA ILE A 331 -0.84 12.54 -17.70
C ILE A 331 -1.08 12.44 -19.22
N ARG A 332 -1.13 11.24 -19.78
CA ARG A 332 -1.47 11.00 -21.20
C ARG A 332 -2.90 11.42 -21.55
N ASP A 333 -3.80 11.44 -20.55
CA ASP A 333 -5.21 11.75 -20.74
C ASP A 333 -5.48 13.25 -20.56
N TRP A 334 -4.42 14.03 -20.29
CA TRP A 334 -4.49 15.48 -20.17
C TRP A 334 -4.83 16.11 -21.52
N PRO A 335 -5.86 16.94 -21.61
CA PRO A 335 -6.25 17.61 -22.84
C PRO A 335 -5.16 18.61 -23.26
N LYS A 336 -4.40 18.25 -24.30
CA LYS A 336 -3.26 19.04 -24.80
C LYS A 336 -3.66 20.43 -25.32
N GLU A 337 -4.92 20.59 -25.67
CA GLU A 337 -5.46 21.80 -26.33
C GLU A 337 -5.99 22.84 -25.32
N GLU A 338 -6.29 22.43 -24.09
CA GLU A 338 -6.98 23.29 -23.11
C GLU A 338 -6.07 23.99 -22.09
N ALA A 339 -4.80 23.60 -22.01
CA ALA A 339 -3.83 24.20 -21.09
C ALA A 339 -2.62 24.77 -21.79
N PRO A 340 -2.77 25.91 -22.53
CA PRO A 340 -1.59 26.59 -23.08
C PRO A 340 -0.69 27.03 -21.92
N MET A 341 0.59 26.68 -21.98
CA MET A 341 1.60 27.24 -21.07
C MET A 341 1.68 28.76 -21.29
N LYS A 342 0.97 29.52 -20.45
CA LYS A 342 1.02 30.97 -20.47
C LYS A 342 2.09 31.46 -19.52
N TYR A 343 2.93 32.36 -20.00
CA TYR A 343 3.87 33.10 -19.18
C TYR A 343 3.60 34.60 -19.37
N PRO A 344 3.48 35.39 -18.28
CA PRO A 344 3.42 34.96 -16.87
C PRO A 344 2.21 34.09 -16.53
N SER A 345 2.30 33.31 -15.46
CA SER A 345 1.22 32.41 -15.04
C SER A 345 -0.10 33.16 -14.80
N PRO A 346 -1.24 32.66 -15.34
CA PRO A 346 -2.53 33.24 -15.03
C PRO A 346 -3.02 32.88 -13.60
N ILE A 347 -2.40 31.89 -12.96
CA ILE A 347 -2.70 31.48 -11.59
C ILE A 347 -1.66 32.08 -10.66
N ILE A 348 -2.11 32.72 -9.60
CA ILE A 348 -1.24 33.37 -8.61
C ILE A 348 -1.70 33.07 -7.18
N PRO A 349 -0.77 33.07 -6.19
CA PRO A 349 -1.13 33.04 -4.79
C PRO A 349 -1.69 34.38 -4.31
N VAL A 350 -2.71 34.35 -3.48
CA VAL A 350 -3.19 35.46 -2.67
C VAL A 350 -3.00 35.12 -1.21
N PHE A 351 -2.57 36.07 -0.43
CA PHE A 351 -2.23 35.91 0.98
C PHE A 351 -3.31 36.53 1.86
N ASP A 352 -3.91 35.76 2.75
CA ASP A 352 -4.81 36.22 3.78
C ASP A 352 -3.99 36.86 4.91
N LEU A 353 -3.98 38.19 4.97
CA LEU A 353 -3.15 38.95 5.91
C LEU A 353 -3.63 38.85 7.36
N GLU A 354 -4.88 38.44 7.59
CA GLU A 354 -5.39 38.21 8.96
C GLU A 354 -4.81 36.90 9.54
N LYS A 355 -4.59 35.90 8.69
CA LYS A 355 -3.95 34.64 9.07
C LYS A 355 -2.44 34.66 9.01
N CYS A 356 -1.87 35.46 8.11
CA CYS A 356 -0.44 35.53 7.85
C CYS A 356 0.32 36.14 9.02
N ASN A 357 1.28 35.40 9.56
CA ASN A 357 2.16 35.90 10.64
C ASN A 357 3.52 36.41 10.15
N ASN A 358 3.68 36.63 8.86
CA ASN A 358 4.92 37.11 8.22
C ASN A 358 6.17 36.26 8.53
N CYS A 359 6.03 34.94 8.64
CA CYS A 359 7.13 34.04 9.02
C CYS A 359 8.23 33.88 7.95
N GLY A 360 8.05 34.38 6.74
CA GLY A 360 9.04 34.37 5.65
C GLY A 360 9.23 33.03 4.95
N ILE A 361 8.51 31.96 5.32
CA ILE A 361 8.67 30.62 4.72
C ILE A 361 8.39 30.63 3.22
N CYS A 362 7.34 31.33 2.77
CA CYS A 362 6.95 31.40 1.36
C CYS A 362 8.02 32.13 0.50
N GLU A 363 8.67 33.15 1.02
CA GLU A 363 9.81 33.81 0.38
C GLU A 363 11.02 32.89 0.33
N LYS A 364 11.43 32.35 1.48
CA LYS A 364 12.60 31.47 1.62
C LYS A 364 12.55 30.24 0.73
N LEU A 365 11.36 29.65 0.57
CA LEU A 365 11.19 28.39 -0.16
C LEU A 365 10.74 28.58 -1.62
N CYS A 366 10.50 29.83 -2.08
CA CYS A 366 10.09 30.06 -3.45
C CYS A 366 11.19 29.70 -4.45
N PRO A 367 11.02 28.66 -5.29
CA PRO A 367 12.08 28.25 -6.22
C PRO A 367 12.31 29.26 -7.35
N TYR A 368 11.38 30.20 -7.52
CA TYR A 368 11.44 31.23 -8.58
C TYR A 368 11.84 32.61 -8.05
N GLY A 369 12.09 32.76 -6.74
CA GLY A 369 12.35 34.06 -6.13
C GLY A 369 11.23 35.09 -6.34
N ALA A 370 10.00 34.59 -6.43
CA ALA A 370 8.85 35.40 -6.83
C ALA A 370 8.01 35.91 -5.66
N VAL A 371 8.39 35.63 -4.43
CA VAL A 371 7.70 36.08 -3.21
C VAL A 371 8.66 36.93 -2.39
N GLU A 372 8.21 38.09 -1.98
CA GLU A 372 8.98 39.05 -1.15
C GLU A 372 8.14 39.42 0.09
N ILE A 373 8.76 39.42 1.27
CA ILE A 373 8.10 39.82 2.52
C ILE A 373 8.29 41.29 2.80
N HIS A 374 7.21 42.04 2.84
CA HIS A 374 7.17 43.43 3.26
C HIS A 374 6.59 43.58 4.66
N LYS A 375 7.37 44.15 5.60
CA LYS A 375 7.00 44.26 7.04
C LYS A 375 5.59 44.77 7.31
N ASN A 376 5.09 45.71 6.48
CA ASN A 376 3.77 46.35 6.68
C ASN A 376 2.71 45.93 5.65
N LYS A 377 3.04 45.08 4.68
CA LYS A 377 2.13 44.68 3.59
C LYS A 377 2.00 43.17 3.45
N GLY A 378 2.78 42.40 4.20
CA GLY A 378 2.83 40.94 4.06
C GLY A 378 3.58 40.48 2.82
N PRO A 379 3.36 39.24 2.39
CA PRO A 379 3.98 38.69 1.18
C PRO A 379 3.41 39.34 -0.08
N ILE A 380 4.30 39.73 -1.00
CA ILE A 380 3.97 40.29 -2.32
C ILE A 380 4.60 39.38 -3.37
N ILE A 381 3.94 39.21 -4.51
CA ILE A 381 4.49 38.46 -5.65
C ILE A 381 4.97 39.41 -6.76
N ASN A 382 6.04 39.02 -7.43
CA ASN A 382 6.55 39.68 -8.63
C ASN A 382 6.20 38.87 -9.91
N GLU A 383 6.65 39.35 -11.08
CA GLU A 383 6.37 38.76 -12.40
C GLU A 383 6.96 37.36 -12.64
N HIS A 384 7.89 36.91 -11.78
CA HIS A 384 8.49 35.57 -11.91
C HIS A 384 7.62 34.46 -11.32
N CYS A 385 6.44 34.78 -10.77
CA CYS A 385 5.55 33.78 -10.20
C CYS A 385 5.01 32.82 -11.28
N MET A 386 5.30 31.51 -11.10
CA MET A 386 4.85 30.45 -12.00
C MET A 386 3.54 29.76 -11.57
N GLY A 387 2.88 30.23 -10.51
CA GLY A 387 1.62 29.64 -10.02
C GLY A 387 1.75 28.22 -9.49
N CYS A 388 2.94 27.81 -9.05
CA CYS A 388 3.27 26.41 -8.69
C CYS A 388 2.68 25.94 -7.36
N ALA A 389 2.03 26.82 -6.58
CA ALA A 389 1.42 26.54 -5.27
C ALA A 389 2.39 26.08 -4.15
N TRP A 390 3.72 26.15 -4.35
CA TRP A 390 4.69 25.73 -3.33
C TRP A 390 4.56 26.52 -2.02
N CYS A 391 4.31 27.83 -2.11
CA CYS A 391 4.04 28.69 -0.97
C CYS A 391 2.76 28.34 -0.21
N GLN A 392 1.73 27.83 -0.89
CA GLN A 392 0.50 27.36 -0.28
C GLN A 392 0.74 26.10 0.54
N GLY A 393 1.38 25.08 -0.05
CA GLY A 393 1.64 23.80 0.62
C GLY A 393 2.56 23.90 1.86
N HIS A 394 3.35 24.99 1.97
CA HIS A 394 4.27 25.21 3.08
C HIS A 394 3.80 26.28 4.08
N CYS A 395 2.64 26.87 3.87
CA CYS A 395 2.13 27.90 4.78
C CYS A 395 1.63 27.27 6.11
N PRO A 396 2.28 27.55 7.26
CA PRO A 396 1.90 26.94 8.53
C PRO A 396 0.58 27.50 9.10
N LYS A 397 0.04 28.53 8.46
CA LYS A 397 -1.20 29.22 8.85
C LYS A 397 -2.34 29.02 7.84
N ASP A 398 -2.14 28.21 6.79
CA ASP A 398 -3.11 28.06 5.68
C ASP A 398 -3.60 29.42 5.13
N ALA A 399 -2.68 30.41 5.08
CA ALA A 399 -2.97 31.79 4.70
C ALA A 399 -2.84 32.05 3.19
N VAL A 400 -2.66 31.01 2.35
CA VAL A 400 -2.43 31.15 0.91
C VAL A 400 -3.53 30.43 0.14
N THR A 401 -4.09 31.14 -0.84
CA THR A 401 -5.08 30.60 -1.78
C THR A 401 -4.60 30.86 -3.20
N MET A 402 -4.70 29.87 -4.08
CA MET A 402 -4.37 30.03 -5.50
C MET A 402 -5.63 30.52 -6.24
N ILE A 403 -5.49 31.63 -6.98
CA ILE A 403 -6.61 32.22 -7.74
C ILE A 403 -6.25 32.40 -9.21
N LEU A 404 -7.24 32.51 -10.06
CA LEU A 404 -7.09 33.01 -11.43
C LEU A 404 -6.96 34.54 -11.39
N LYS A 405 -5.86 35.08 -11.87
CA LYS A 405 -5.49 36.51 -11.76
C LYS A 405 -6.54 37.44 -12.38
N GLU A 406 -7.14 37.02 -13.52
CA GLU A 406 -8.08 37.85 -14.27
C GLU A 406 -9.43 38.00 -13.59
N THR A 407 -9.90 36.93 -12.93
CA THR A 407 -11.30 36.89 -12.40
C THR A 407 -11.33 36.91 -10.87
N GLY A 408 -10.22 36.64 -10.20
CA GLY A 408 -10.16 36.43 -8.75
C GLY A 408 -10.76 35.09 -8.29
N GLU A 409 -11.14 34.22 -9.23
CA GLU A 409 -11.74 32.95 -8.92
C GLU A 409 -10.75 32.04 -8.21
N THR A 410 -11.19 31.39 -7.12
CA THR A 410 -10.38 30.41 -6.39
C THR A 410 -10.17 29.16 -7.24
N ILE A 411 -8.92 28.87 -7.53
CA ILE A 411 -8.49 27.66 -8.24
C ILE A 411 -8.21 26.54 -7.24
N TRP A 412 -7.50 26.86 -6.15
CA TRP A 412 -7.14 25.88 -5.14
C TRP A 412 -6.80 26.51 -3.79
N ASN A 413 -7.31 25.90 -2.72
CA ASN A 413 -7.11 26.34 -1.34
C ASN A 413 -6.26 25.38 -0.50
N GLY A 414 -5.54 24.44 -1.14
CA GLY A 414 -4.71 23.44 -0.44
C GLY A 414 -5.45 22.13 -0.11
N ARG A 415 -6.69 21.97 -0.53
CA ARG A 415 -7.48 20.76 -0.29
C ARG A 415 -8.10 20.23 -1.59
N GLY A 416 -8.07 18.91 -1.77
CA GLY A 416 -8.60 18.25 -2.96
C GLY A 416 -7.88 18.62 -4.26
N LEU A 417 -8.52 18.36 -5.39
CA LEU A 417 -8.03 18.74 -6.72
C LEU A 417 -8.33 20.22 -7.03
N PRO A 418 -7.47 20.92 -7.79
CA PRO A 418 -7.75 22.22 -8.33
C PRO A 418 -9.00 22.19 -9.22
N SER A 419 -9.92 23.17 -9.05
CA SER A 419 -11.29 23.09 -9.55
C SER A 419 -11.47 23.14 -11.08
N LYS A 420 -10.52 23.63 -11.87
CA LYS A 420 -10.72 23.84 -13.33
C LYS A 420 -9.60 23.39 -14.27
N TRP A 421 -8.44 23.03 -13.75
CA TRP A 421 -7.27 22.72 -14.57
C TRP A 421 -6.99 21.22 -14.71
N CYS A 422 -7.87 20.42 -14.10
CA CYS A 422 -7.79 18.94 -14.14
C CYS A 422 -9.02 18.30 -14.83
N LYS A 423 -9.87 19.09 -15.50
CA LYS A 423 -11.05 18.55 -16.23
C LYS A 423 -10.98 18.90 -17.70
#